data_66267463ac3eba826ee0add1746d46ec
#
_entry.id   66267463ac3eba826ee0add1746d46ec
#
_cell.length_a   1.000
_cell.length_b   1.000
_cell.length_c   1.000
_cell.angle_alpha   90.00
_cell.angle_beta   90.00
_cell.angle_gamma   90.00
#
_symmetry.space_group_name_H-M   'P 1'
#
loop_
_entity.id
_entity.type
_entity.pdbx_description
1 polymer ?
#
loop_
_entity_poly.entity_id
_entity_poly.type
_entity_poly.pdbx_seq_one_letter_code
_entity_poly.pdbx_strand_id
1 'polypeptide(L)'
;SGPPGLGNTTLSLILGNEMGTTGNITSGPVIDKPADLAGLLTNLQEGDILFIDEIHRIPKNVEEYLYSAMEDFRIDIMIDQGPNARSVRLNLPRFTLLGATTRMGLLTAPLRSRFTLQSRLNYYDHATLQGIVERTCGILNVKFETTGASEIARRARGTPRIANNLVNFCRDYAQQRGKGTITKDSAAAALELLEIDSRGLDEMDKQMMRVMAENYRGGPVG
;
A
#
# COMPACT_ATOMS: atom_id res chain seq x y z
N SER A 1 -5.03 -0.40 -7.61
CA SER A 1 -3.91 -1.37 -7.60
C SER A 1 -2.60 -0.67 -7.92
N GLY A 2 -1.47 -1.27 -7.56
CA GLY A 2 -0.14 -0.74 -7.92
C GLY A 2 0.97 -1.33 -7.05
N PRO A 3 2.23 -0.94 -7.31
CA PRO A 3 3.36 -1.33 -6.47
C PRO A 3 3.15 -1.00 -4.99
N PRO A 4 3.82 -1.69 -4.07
CA PRO A 4 3.70 -1.42 -2.65
C PRO A 4 4.31 -0.06 -2.27
N GLY A 5 3.74 0.60 -1.26
CA GLY A 5 4.30 1.86 -0.72
C GLY A 5 3.88 3.13 -1.45
N LEU A 6 2.92 3.06 -2.37
CA LEU A 6 2.41 4.22 -3.13
C LEU A 6 1.26 4.97 -2.44
N GLY A 7 0.82 4.55 -1.25
CA GLY A 7 -0.17 5.29 -0.46
C GLY A 7 -1.61 4.77 -0.57
N ASN A 8 -1.84 3.50 -0.94
CA ASN A 8 -3.19 2.92 -1.02
C ASN A 8 -4.01 3.14 0.26
N THR A 9 -3.45 2.82 1.42
CA THR A 9 -4.10 3.00 2.72
C THR A 9 -4.33 4.48 3.05
N THR A 10 -3.38 5.35 2.70
CA THR A 10 -3.53 6.80 2.90
C THR A 10 -4.68 7.37 2.08
N LEU A 11 -4.82 6.93 0.82
CA LEU A 11 -5.92 7.33 -0.05
C LEU A 11 -7.28 6.90 0.50
N SER A 12 -7.39 5.70 1.08
CA SER A 12 -8.65 5.24 1.68
C SER A 12 -9.06 6.08 2.89
N LEU A 13 -8.09 6.49 3.71
CA LEU A 13 -8.34 7.39 4.84
C LEU A 13 -8.78 8.78 4.39
N ILE A 14 -8.14 9.32 3.35
CA ILE A 14 -8.53 10.62 2.76
C ILE A 14 -9.96 10.54 2.23
N LEU A 15 -10.30 9.48 1.50
CA LEU A 15 -11.66 9.30 0.98
C LEU A 15 -12.70 9.22 2.10
N GLY A 16 -12.43 8.49 3.18
CA GLY A 16 -13.32 8.44 4.35
C GLY A 16 -13.55 9.81 4.95
N ASN A 17 -12.49 10.58 5.15
CA ASN A 17 -12.57 11.94 5.69
C ASN A 17 -13.35 12.89 4.76
N GLU A 18 -13.10 12.87 3.46
CA GLU A 18 -13.77 13.71 2.48
C GLU A 18 -15.28 13.37 2.35
N MET A 19 -15.62 12.11 2.51
CA MET A 19 -17.01 11.64 2.49
C MET A 19 -17.73 11.84 3.84
N GLY A 20 -17.02 12.23 4.88
CA GLY A 20 -17.58 12.40 6.22
C GLY A 20 -18.08 11.10 6.85
N THR A 21 -17.51 9.96 6.45
CA THR A 21 -17.90 8.61 6.89
C THR A 21 -16.79 7.94 7.68
N THR A 22 -17.16 6.95 8.50
CA THR A 22 -16.17 6.14 9.21
C THR A 22 -15.51 5.16 8.24
N GLY A 23 -14.18 5.26 8.10
CA GLY A 23 -13.39 4.31 7.31
C GLY A 23 -13.01 3.10 8.16
N ASN A 24 -13.57 1.95 7.86
CA ASN A 24 -13.16 0.68 8.46
C ASN A 24 -12.02 0.07 7.64
N ILE A 25 -10.86 -0.15 8.26
CA ILE A 25 -9.67 -0.65 7.59
C ILE A 25 -9.36 -2.07 8.07
N THR A 26 -9.19 -2.98 7.13
CA THR A 26 -8.74 -4.34 7.38
C THR A 26 -7.78 -4.80 6.29
N SER A 27 -7.33 -6.05 6.36
CA SER A 27 -6.50 -6.64 5.31
C SER A 27 -6.95 -8.06 4.98
N GLY A 28 -6.72 -8.50 3.74
CA GLY A 28 -7.08 -9.83 3.28
C GLY A 28 -6.61 -10.96 4.19
N PRO A 29 -5.34 -10.96 4.67
CA PRO A 29 -4.83 -11.99 5.58
C PRO A 29 -5.54 -12.11 6.94
N VAL A 30 -6.24 -11.09 7.38
CA VAL A 30 -6.98 -11.09 8.66
C VAL A 30 -8.34 -11.76 8.50
N ILE A 31 -8.86 -11.83 7.28
CA ILE A 31 -10.16 -12.41 6.96
C ILE A 31 -9.93 -13.87 6.55
N ASP A 32 -9.94 -14.77 7.51
CA ASP A 32 -9.67 -16.20 7.28
C ASP A 32 -10.94 -17.04 7.08
N LYS A 33 -12.03 -16.65 7.74
CA LYS A 33 -13.29 -17.39 7.75
C LYS A 33 -14.47 -16.49 7.36
N PRO A 34 -15.58 -17.07 6.84
CA PRO A 34 -16.79 -16.32 6.54
C PRO A 34 -17.32 -15.50 7.75
N ALA A 35 -17.16 -16.04 8.96
CA ALA A 35 -17.59 -15.36 10.19
C ALA A 35 -16.79 -14.06 10.45
N ASP A 36 -15.50 -14.02 10.09
CA ASP A 36 -14.67 -12.81 10.24
C ASP A 36 -15.18 -11.70 9.30
N LEU A 37 -15.46 -12.06 8.06
CA LEU A 37 -16.04 -11.13 7.08
C LEU A 37 -17.41 -10.64 7.53
N ALA A 38 -18.27 -11.55 8.03
CA ALA A 38 -19.60 -11.19 8.52
C ALA A 38 -19.53 -10.22 9.70
N GLY A 39 -18.62 -10.46 10.65
CA GLY A 39 -18.42 -9.56 11.78
C GLY A 39 -17.98 -8.16 11.34
N LEU A 40 -17.13 -8.05 10.32
CA LEU A 40 -16.72 -6.76 9.76
C LEU A 40 -17.91 -6.05 9.07
N LEU A 41 -18.67 -6.78 8.25
CA LEU A 41 -19.76 -6.20 7.46
C LEU A 41 -20.98 -5.80 8.30
N THR A 42 -21.29 -6.56 9.36
CA THR A 42 -22.43 -6.25 10.25
C THR A 42 -22.17 -5.07 11.19
N ASN A 43 -20.91 -4.68 11.39
CA ASN A 43 -20.54 -3.53 12.18
C ASN A 43 -20.55 -2.20 11.39
N LEU A 44 -20.74 -2.28 10.06
CA LEU A 44 -20.81 -1.09 9.20
C LEU A 44 -22.14 -0.35 9.41
N GLN A 45 -22.09 0.95 9.20
CA GLN A 45 -23.27 1.82 9.12
C GLN A 45 -23.56 2.26 7.68
N GLU A 46 -24.74 2.82 7.46
CA GLU A 46 -25.13 3.32 6.13
C GLU A 46 -24.14 4.39 5.64
N GLY A 47 -23.57 4.15 4.46
CA GLY A 47 -22.60 5.03 3.83
C GLY A 47 -21.13 4.83 4.26
N ASP A 48 -20.84 3.89 5.16
CA ASP A 48 -19.46 3.59 5.58
C ASP A 48 -18.60 3.08 4.43
N ILE A 49 -17.29 3.23 4.61
CA ILE A 49 -16.27 2.68 3.72
C ILE A 49 -15.59 1.51 4.40
N LEU A 50 -15.59 0.35 3.76
CA LEU A 50 -14.74 -0.79 4.12
C LEU A 50 -13.54 -0.83 3.18
N PHE A 51 -12.34 -0.62 3.74
CA PHE A 51 -11.09 -0.77 3.01
C PHE A 51 -10.42 -2.10 3.35
N ILE A 52 -10.11 -2.89 2.32
CA ILE A 52 -9.40 -4.17 2.46
C ILE A 52 -8.07 -4.07 1.73
N ASP A 53 -6.98 -4.02 2.49
CA ASP A 53 -5.63 -4.08 1.91
C ASP A 53 -5.28 -5.54 1.54
N GLU A 54 -4.43 -5.72 0.52
CA GLU A 54 -4.04 -7.04 0.02
C GLU A 54 -5.25 -7.98 -0.23
N ILE A 55 -6.33 -7.43 -0.80
CA ILE A 55 -7.60 -8.13 -1.00
C ILE A 55 -7.46 -9.46 -1.76
N HIS A 56 -6.42 -9.61 -2.58
CA HIS A 56 -6.11 -10.86 -3.29
C HIS A 56 -5.72 -12.03 -2.37
N ARG A 57 -5.51 -11.75 -1.07
CA ARG A 57 -5.18 -12.77 -0.08
C ARG A 57 -6.39 -13.30 0.69
N ILE A 58 -7.59 -12.82 0.39
CA ILE A 58 -8.82 -13.40 0.94
C ILE A 58 -8.97 -14.83 0.41
N PRO A 59 -9.24 -15.84 1.27
CA PRO A 59 -9.50 -17.20 0.83
C PRO A 59 -10.71 -17.28 -0.11
N LYS A 60 -10.66 -18.14 -1.13
CA LYS A 60 -11.72 -18.24 -2.14
C LYS A 60 -13.10 -18.55 -1.56
N ASN A 61 -13.16 -19.40 -0.56
CA ASN A 61 -14.42 -19.73 0.13
C ASN A 61 -15.02 -18.54 0.88
N VAL A 62 -14.21 -17.56 1.29
CA VAL A 62 -14.65 -16.31 1.92
C VAL A 62 -15.01 -15.26 0.87
N GLU A 63 -14.28 -15.23 -0.24
CA GLU A 63 -14.51 -14.31 -1.36
C GLU A 63 -15.95 -14.43 -1.92
N GLU A 64 -16.53 -15.64 -1.94
CA GLU A 64 -17.90 -15.88 -2.42
C GLU A 64 -18.95 -15.13 -1.59
N TYR A 65 -18.74 -14.99 -0.28
CA TYR A 65 -19.62 -14.19 0.58
C TYR A 65 -19.52 -12.70 0.30
N LEU A 66 -18.35 -12.25 -0.13
CA LEU A 66 -18.14 -10.84 -0.51
C LEU A 66 -18.92 -10.48 -1.77
N TYR A 67 -19.15 -11.41 -2.68
CA TYR A 67 -19.94 -11.15 -3.89
C TYR A 67 -21.38 -10.74 -3.54
N SER A 68 -22.06 -11.51 -2.69
CA SER A 68 -23.41 -11.20 -2.24
C SER A 68 -23.49 -9.91 -1.44
N ALA A 69 -22.45 -9.64 -0.64
CA ALA A 69 -22.34 -8.39 0.11
C ALA A 69 -22.21 -7.18 -0.81
N MET A 70 -21.46 -7.28 -1.93
CA MET A 70 -21.26 -6.20 -2.89
C MET A 70 -22.47 -5.95 -3.79
N GLU A 71 -23.19 -7.00 -4.18
CA GLU A 71 -24.29 -6.93 -5.14
C GLU A 71 -25.64 -6.64 -4.46
N ASP A 72 -25.93 -7.40 -3.41
CA ASP A 72 -27.24 -7.45 -2.77
C ASP A 72 -27.31 -6.85 -1.37
N PHE A 73 -26.17 -6.38 -0.82
CA PHE A 73 -26.06 -5.91 0.55
C PHE A 73 -26.62 -6.93 1.56
N ARG A 74 -26.25 -8.19 1.39
CA ARG A 74 -26.62 -9.30 2.27
C ARG A 74 -25.51 -10.34 2.33
N ILE A 75 -25.53 -11.13 3.40
CA ILE A 75 -24.63 -12.27 3.56
C ILE A 75 -25.42 -13.44 4.14
N ASP A 76 -25.30 -14.62 3.57
CA ASP A 76 -25.91 -15.85 4.06
C ASP A 76 -24.84 -16.69 4.77
N ILE A 77 -24.94 -16.85 6.08
CA ILE A 77 -23.94 -17.57 6.89
C ILE A 77 -24.50 -18.91 7.33
N MET A 78 -23.71 -19.97 7.16
CA MET A 78 -24.01 -21.29 7.71
C MET A 78 -23.63 -21.32 9.20
N ILE A 79 -24.61 -21.56 10.06
CA ILE A 79 -24.38 -21.61 11.54
C ILE A 79 -23.93 -23.00 11.97
N ASP A 80 -24.43 -24.07 11.36
CA ASP A 80 -24.12 -25.45 11.70
C ASP A 80 -23.53 -26.21 10.53
N GLN A 81 -22.82 -27.32 10.82
CA GLN A 81 -22.31 -28.26 9.83
C GLN A 81 -23.11 -29.56 9.92
N GLY A 82 -23.36 -30.19 8.75
CA GLY A 82 -24.03 -31.48 8.67
C GLY A 82 -25.51 -31.41 8.24
N PRO A 83 -26.28 -32.48 8.40
CA PRO A 83 -27.64 -32.59 7.90
C PRO A 83 -28.65 -31.55 8.42
N ASN A 84 -28.32 -30.93 9.57
CA ASN A 84 -29.14 -29.90 10.22
C ASN A 84 -28.59 -28.49 10.02
N ALA A 85 -27.67 -28.29 9.06
CA ALA A 85 -27.10 -27.00 8.77
C ALA A 85 -28.20 -25.96 8.45
N ARG A 86 -28.16 -24.83 9.15
CA ARG A 86 -29.07 -23.71 8.92
C ARG A 86 -28.29 -22.52 8.38
N SER A 87 -28.86 -21.92 7.36
CA SER A 87 -28.37 -20.65 6.82
C SER A 87 -29.12 -19.49 7.49
N VAL A 88 -28.41 -18.51 7.98
CA VAL A 88 -28.97 -17.25 8.46
C VAL A 88 -28.59 -16.14 7.51
N ARG A 89 -29.60 -15.46 7.00
CA ARG A 89 -29.43 -14.28 6.14
C ARG A 89 -29.33 -13.04 7.01
N LEU A 90 -28.22 -12.29 6.81
CA LEU A 90 -28.00 -10.99 7.43
C LEU A 90 -28.07 -9.92 6.34
N ASN A 91 -28.95 -8.93 6.55
CA ASN A 91 -28.98 -7.74 5.71
C ASN A 91 -27.90 -6.77 6.17
N LEU A 92 -27.23 -6.17 5.23
CA LEU A 92 -26.14 -5.22 5.46
C LEU A 92 -26.61 -3.80 5.11
N PRO A 93 -26.10 -2.78 5.78
CA PRO A 93 -26.26 -1.41 5.34
C PRO A 93 -25.58 -1.22 3.99
N ARG A 94 -25.95 -0.17 3.26
CA ARG A 94 -25.21 0.18 2.03
C ARG A 94 -23.86 0.75 2.40
N PHE A 95 -22.81 0.17 1.85
CA PHE A 95 -21.43 0.57 2.11
C PHE A 95 -20.63 0.67 0.80
N THR A 96 -19.47 1.29 0.86
CA THR A 96 -18.52 1.34 -0.25
C THR A 96 -17.34 0.41 0.06
N LEU A 97 -17.07 -0.54 -0.83
CA LEU A 97 -15.90 -1.40 -0.73
C LEU A 97 -14.73 -0.81 -1.51
N LEU A 98 -13.61 -0.61 -0.83
CA LEU A 98 -12.33 -0.27 -1.43
C LEU A 98 -11.36 -1.44 -1.26
N GLY A 99 -10.89 -2.01 -2.35
CA GLY A 99 -9.89 -3.07 -2.35
C GLY A 99 -8.53 -2.56 -2.86
N ALA A 100 -7.47 -2.81 -2.11
CA ALA A 100 -6.12 -2.59 -2.59
C ALA A 100 -5.39 -3.91 -2.84
N THR A 101 -4.57 -3.94 -3.88
CA THR A 101 -3.75 -5.10 -4.22
C THR A 101 -2.47 -4.69 -4.92
N THR A 102 -1.38 -5.35 -4.56
CA THR A 102 -0.11 -5.29 -5.29
C THR A 102 -0.06 -6.29 -6.44
N ARG A 103 -0.98 -7.25 -6.48
CA ARG A 103 -1.00 -8.38 -7.42
C ARG A 103 -2.38 -8.54 -8.08
N MET A 104 -2.71 -7.62 -9.00
CA MET A 104 -4.00 -7.64 -9.71
C MET A 104 -4.30 -8.97 -10.40
N GLY A 105 -3.28 -9.67 -10.89
CA GLY A 105 -3.43 -10.98 -11.55
C GLY A 105 -3.86 -12.12 -10.62
N LEU A 106 -3.75 -11.96 -9.30
CA LEU A 106 -4.22 -12.94 -8.31
C LEU A 106 -5.68 -12.74 -7.92
N LEU A 107 -6.29 -11.60 -8.27
CA LEU A 107 -7.73 -11.42 -8.07
C LEU A 107 -8.50 -12.33 -9.03
N THR A 108 -9.51 -13.02 -8.50
CA THR A 108 -10.40 -13.83 -9.33
C THR A 108 -11.16 -12.93 -10.31
N ALA A 109 -11.51 -13.48 -11.48
CA ALA A 109 -12.28 -12.73 -12.47
C ALA A 109 -13.66 -12.29 -11.92
N PRO A 110 -14.39 -13.11 -11.14
CA PRO A 110 -15.64 -12.71 -10.52
C PRO A 110 -15.50 -11.53 -9.54
N LEU A 111 -14.48 -11.54 -8.69
CA LEU A 111 -14.25 -10.41 -7.77
C LEU A 111 -13.88 -9.14 -8.54
N ARG A 112 -12.98 -9.26 -9.50
CA ARG A 112 -12.50 -8.12 -10.28
C ARG A 112 -13.62 -7.44 -11.08
N SER A 113 -14.55 -8.20 -11.64
CA SER A 113 -15.66 -7.66 -12.43
C SER A 113 -16.69 -6.88 -11.58
N ARG A 114 -16.74 -7.11 -10.28
CA ARG A 114 -17.64 -6.41 -9.35
C ARG A 114 -17.15 -5.04 -8.92
N PHE A 115 -15.87 -4.74 -9.13
CA PHE A 115 -15.35 -3.39 -8.93
C PHE A 115 -15.65 -2.53 -10.16
N THR A 116 -16.56 -1.57 -10.00
CA THR A 116 -16.96 -0.63 -11.07
C THR A 116 -15.84 0.33 -11.43
N LEU A 117 -15.00 0.71 -10.46
CA LEU A 117 -13.86 1.59 -10.66
C LEU A 117 -12.56 0.86 -10.34
N GLN A 118 -11.67 0.80 -11.32
CA GLN A 118 -10.34 0.22 -11.17
C GLN A 118 -9.30 1.26 -11.52
N SER A 119 -8.49 1.65 -10.54
CA SER A 119 -7.41 2.61 -10.69
C SER A 119 -6.07 1.93 -10.48
N ARG A 120 -5.06 2.33 -11.27
CA ARG A 120 -3.69 1.91 -11.09
C ARG A 120 -2.88 3.07 -10.56
N LEU A 121 -2.20 2.88 -9.44
CA LEU A 121 -1.21 3.81 -8.93
C LEU A 121 0.12 3.54 -9.61
N ASN A 122 0.73 4.59 -10.11
CA ASN A 122 2.06 4.56 -10.73
C ASN A 122 3.09 5.15 -9.75
N TYR A 123 4.37 4.92 -10.04
CA TYR A 123 5.44 5.59 -9.35
C TYR A 123 5.31 7.10 -9.46
N TYR A 124 5.66 7.80 -8.39
CA TYR A 124 5.65 9.24 -8.33
C TYR A 124 6.81 9.81 -9.13
N ASP A 125 6.60 10.94 -9.78
CA ASP A 125 7.67 11.71 -10.38
C ASP A 125 8.57 12.35 -9.29
N HIS A 126 9.74 12.81 -9.72
CA HIS A 126 10.73 13.38 -8.82
C HIS A 126 10.20 14.62 -8.06
N ALA A 127 9.50 15.51 -8.75
CA ALA A 127 9.03 16.76 -8.14
C ALA A 127 7.98 16.50 -7.05
N THR A 128 7.02 15.64 -7.34
CA THR A 128 5.99 15.22 -6.38
C THR A 128 6.61 14.50 -5.18
N LEU A 129 7.58 13.62 -5.43
CA LEU A 129 8.25 12.86 -4.37
C LEU A 129 9.11 13.78 -3.48
N GLN A 130 9.76 14.79 -4.07
CA GLN A 130 10.48 15.82 -3.33
C GLN A 130 9.55 16.60 -2.39
N GLY A 131 8.36 16.99 -2.86
CA GLY A 131 7.34 17.62 -2.01
C GLY A 131 6.90 16.74 -0.83
N ILE A 132 6.81 15.41 -1.04
CA ILE A 132 6.54 14.46 0.04
C ILE A 132 7.69 14.44 1.05
N VAL A 133 8.95 14.42 0.60
CA VAL A 133 10.13 14.48 1.46
C VAL A 133 10.13 15.76 2.30
N GLU A 134 9.93 16.92 1.68
CA GLU A 134 9.89 18.23 2.34
C GLU A 134 8.78 18.28 3.39
N ARG A 135 7.58 17.80 3.05
CA ARG A 135 6.46 17.67 4.00
C ARG A 135 6.81 16.78 5.18
N THR A 136 7.44 15.64 4.91
CA THR A 136 7.85 14.68 5.95
C THR A 136 8.90 15.30 6.88
N CYS A 137 9.88 16.02 6.35
CA CYS A 137 10.83 16.78 7.15
C CYS A 137 10.14 17.82 8.05
N GLY A 138 9.13 18.51 7.53
CA GLY A 138 8.31 19.45 8.30
C GLY A 138 7.56 18.78 9.45
N ILE A 139 6.91 17.64 9.18
CA ILE A 139 6.19 16.85 10.23
C ILE A 139 7.14 16.36 11.31
N LEU A 140 8.34 15.92 10.92
CA LEU A 140 9.38 15.44 11.85
C LEU A 140 10.16 16.57 12.51
N ASN A 141 9.87 17.84 12.17
CA ASN A 141 10.59 19.03 12.64
C ASN A 141 12.11 18.95 12.40
N VAL A 142 12.50 18.49 11.22
CA VAL A 142 13.89 18.34 10.79
C VAL A 142 14.26 19.50 9.86
N LYS A 143 15.40 20.13 10.12
CA LYS A 143 15.94 21.15 9.20
C LYS A 143 16.49 20.49 7.94
N PHE A 144 16.16 21.05 6.79
CA PHE A 144 16.63 20.54 5.51
C PHE A 144 16.87 21.68 4.51
N GLU A 145 17.70 21.37 3.52
CA GLU A 145 17.85 22.17 2.31
C GLU A 145 17.05 21.50 1.17
N THR A 146 16.49 22.28 0.27
CA THR A 146 15.76 21.78 -0.90
C THR A 146 16.61 20.79 -1.73
N THR A 147 17.91 21.05 -1.82
CA THR A 147 18.87 20.17 -2.50
C THR A 147 19.04 18.81 -1.81
N GLY A 148 18.98 18.78 -0.47
CA GLY A 148 18.99 17.55 0.32
C GLY A 148 17.71 16.73 0.14
N ALA A 149 16.56 17.41 0.16
CA ALA A 149 15.26 16.78 -0.13
C ALA A 149 15.21 16.18 -1.55
N SER A 150 15.72 16.92 -2.54
CA SER A 150 15.85 16.47 -3.91
C SER A 150 16.73 15.22 -4.04
N GLU A 151 17.85 15.16 -3.32
CA GLU A 151 18.76 14.01 -3.34
C GLU A 151 18.07 12.75 -2.79
N ILE A 152 17.32 12.87 -1.69
CA ILE A 152 16.52 11.77 -1.12
C ILE A 152 15.45 11.31 -2.12
N ALA A 153 14.68 12.26 -2.69
CA ALA A 153 13.61 11.96 -3.64
C ALA A 153 14.14 11.20 -4.86
N ARG A 154 15.29 11.59 -5.38
CA ARG A 154 15.94 10.94 -6.54
C ARG A 154 16.26 9.48 -6.25
N ARG A 155 16.76 9.15 -5.05
CA ARG A 155 17.14 7.78 -4.67
C ARG A 155 15.97 6.94 -4.17
N ALA A 156 14.79 7.53 -3.95
CA ALA A 156 13.60 6.82 -3.48
C ALA A 156 12.78 6.10 -4.58
N ARG A 157 13.23 6.15 -5.83
CA ARG A 157 12.67 5.39 -6.97
C ARG A 157 11.16 5.55 -7.14
N GLY A 158 10.63 6.76 -6.96
CA GLY A 158 9.20 7.05 -7.14
C GLY A 158 8.28 6.50 -6.04
N THR A 159 8.82 6.04 -4.91
CA THR A 159 8.05 5.38 -3.86
C THR A 159 8.04 6.19 -2.56
N PRO A 160 6.88 6.74 -2.14
CA PRO A 160 6.75 7.53 -0.92
C PRO A 160 7.21 6.81 0.36
N ARG A 161 6.90 5.51 0.49
CA ARG A 161 7.36 4.71 1.64
C ARG A 161 8.88 4.67 1.73
N ILE A 162 9.56 4.46 0.60
CA ILE A 162 11.02 4.46 0.54
C ILE A 162 11.54 5.86 0.89
N ALA A 163 10.97 6.92 0.28
CA ALA A 163 11.36 8.29 0.56
C ALA A 163 11.29 8.62 2.06
N ASN A 164 10.19 8.28 2.73
CA ASN A 164 10.02 8.50 4.16
C ASN A 164 11.04 7.73 5.01
N ASN A 165 11.35 6.49 4.64
CA ASN A 165 12.38 5.70 5.32
C ASN A 165 13.77 6.35 5.16
N LEU A 166 14.09 6.82 3.96
CA LEU A 166 15.36 7.51 3.70
C LEU A 166 15.45 8.84 4.44
N VAL A 167 14.34 9.58 4.58
CA VAL A 167 14.31 10.82 5.41
C VAL A 167 14.69 10.52 6.85
N ASN A 168 14.10 9.48 7.46
CA ASN A 168 14.43 9.09 8.83
C ASN A 168 15.93 8.79 8.99
N PHE A 169 16.50 8.02 8.06
CA PHE A 169 17.93 7.68 8.11
C PHE A 169 18.82 8.90 7.90
N CYS A 170 18.51 9.76 6.92
CA CYS A 170 19.26 11.01 6.68
C CYS A 170 19.15 11.98 7.87
N ARG A 171 17.99 12.04 8.54
CA ARG A 171 17.83 12.81 9.78
C ARG A 171 18.79 12.32 10.86
N ASP A 172 18.80 11.02 11.14
CA ASP A 172 19.63 10.43 12.18
C ASP A 172 21.13 10.65 11.88
N TYR A 173 21.52 10.50 10.62
CA TYR A 173 22.87 10.80 10.18
C TYR A 173 23.22 12.27 10.37
N ALA A 174 22.35 13.20 9.95
CA ALA A 174 22.58 14.64 10.07
C ALA A 174 22.68 15.09 11.54
N GLN A 175 21.92 14.47 12.45
CA GLN A 175 21.98 14.73 13.88
C GLN A 175 23.28 14.22 14.50
N GLN A 176 23.80 13.09 14.08
CA GLN A 176 24.98 12.46 14.66
C GLN A 176 26.31 12.98 14.09
N ARG A 177 26.35 13.19 12.77
CA ARG A 177 27.59 13.53 12.05
C ARG A 177 27.55 14.87 11.34
N GLY A 178 26.40 15.56 11.37
CA GLY A 178 26.19 16.87 10.75
C GLY A 178 25.82 17.93 11.76
N LYS A 179 25.31 19.05 11.27
CA LYS A 179 24.81 20.17 12.09
C LYS A 179 23.30 20.07 12.35
N GLY A 180 22.71 18.88 12.27
CA GLY A 180 21.28 18.63 12.43
C GLY A 180 20.43 19.09 11.24
N THR A 181 21.06 19.40 10.09
CA THR A 181 20.39 19.82 8.86
C THR A 181 20.68 18.82 7.75
N ILE A 182 19.65 18.39 7.05
CA ILE A 182 19.78 17.53 5.86
C ILE A 182 20.18 18.41 4.68
N THR A 183 21.48 18.42 4.36
CA THR A 183 22.03 19.05 3.15
C THR A 183 22.18 17.99 2.05
N LYS A 184 22.48 18.42 0.82
CA LYS A 184 22.79 17.50 -0.27
C LYS A 184 23.93 16.53 0.10
N ASP A 185 25.01 17.06 0.66
CA ASP A 185 26.20 16.27 1.00
C ASP A 185 25.91 15.28 2.14
N SER A 186 25.20 15.74 3.19
CA SER A 186 24.83 14.86 4.30
C SER A 186 23.85 13.77 3.87
N ALA A 187 22.90 14.07 2.99
CA ALA A 187 22.00 13.07 2.41
C ALA A 187 22.76 12.07 1.55
N ALA A 188 23.65 12.54 0.66
CA ALA A 188 24.46 11.65 -0.18
C ALA A 188 25.32 10.71 0.67
N ALA A 189 26.06 11.25 1.67
CA ALA A 189 26.90 10.45 2.56
C ALA A 189 26.09 9.44 3.39
N ALA A 190 24.89 9.83 3.86
CA ALA A 190 24.00 8.92 4.57
C ALA A 190 23.55 7.76 3.68
N LEU A 191 23.16 8.05 2.44
CA LEU A 191 22.64 7.04 1.50
C LEU A 191 23.74 6.11 0.97
N GLU A 192 24.99 6.58 0.91
CA GLU A 192 26.16 5.74 0.64
C GLU A 192 26.42 4.71 1.73
N LEU A 193 26.16 5.04 3.00
CA LEU A 193 26.23 4.06 4.09
C LEU A 193 25.19 2.94 3.98
N LEU A 194 24.09 3.21 3.30
CA LEU A 194 23.07 2.19 2.95
C LEU A 194 23.37 1.47 1.63
N GLU A 195 24.55 1.74 1.03
CA GLU A 195 24.97 1.19 -0.27
C GLU A 195 24.02 1.53 -1.42
N ILE A 196 23.20 2.59 -1.24
CA ILE A 196 22.27 3.10 -2.24
C ILE A 196 23.03 4.09 -3.14
N ASP A 197 23.15 3.76 -4.41
CA ASP A 197 23.89 4.59 -5.37
C ASP A 197 23.11 5.85 -5.80
N SER A 198 23.71 6.65 -6.67
CA SER A 198 23.10 7.88 -7.17
C SER A 198 21.81 7.68 -7.99
N ARG A 199 21.49 6.46 -8.42
CA ARG A 199 20.25 6.08 -9.11
C ARG A 199 19.21 5.46 -8.18
N GLY A 200 19.56 5.26 -6.90
CA GLY A 200 18.70 4.60 -5.93
C GLY A 200 18.80 3.07 -5.96
N LEU A 201 19.84 2.51 -6.63
CA LEU A 201 20.05 1.07 -6.68
C LEU A 201 20.77 0.60 -5.43
N ASP A 202 20.23 -0.43 -4.78
CA ASP A 202 20.87 -1.12 -3.67
C ASP A 202 21.85 -2.19 -4.18
N GLU A 203 22.53 -2.88 -3.26
CA GLU A 203 23.53 -3.90 -3.63
C GLU A 203 22.92 -5.07 -4.40
N MET A 204 21.70 -5.48 -4.06
CA MET A 204 21.02 -6.57 -4.77
C MET A 204 20.69 -6.17 -6.21
N ASP A 205 20.18 -4.94 -6.41
CA ASP A 205 19.92 -4.39 -7.74
C ASP A 205 21.19 -4.38 -8.60
N LYS A 206 22.31 -3.92 -8.02
CA LYS A 206 23.61 -3.85 -8.71
C LYS A 206 24.13 -5.24 -9.07
N GLN A 207 24.02 -6.23 -8.16
CA GLN A 207 24.40 -7.62 -8.42
C GLN A 207 23.52 -8.21 -9.53
N MET A 208 22.21 -8.00 -9.49
CA MET A 208 21.31 -8.47 -10.53
C MET A 208 21.70 -7.88 -11.89
N MET A 209 21.92 -6.58 -11.96
CA MET A 209 22.35 -5.90 -13.21
C MET A 209 23.70 -6.42 -13.69
N ARG A 210 24.66 -6.68 -12.80
CA ARG A 210 25.96 -7.26 -13.14
C ARG A 210 25.80 -8.65 -13.75
N VAL A 211 25.04 -9.52 -13.10
CA VAL A 211 24.77 -10.89 -13.61
C VAL A 211 24.10 -10.82 -14.99
N MET A 212 23.11 -9.92 -15.17
CA MET A 212 22.47 -9.74 -16.47
C MET A 212 23.45 -9.27 -17.55
N ALA A 213 24.34 -8.34 -17.22
CA ALA A 213 25.32 -7.82 -18.17
C ALA A 213 26.40 -8.84 -18.51
N GLU A 214 26.98 -9.50 -17.51
CA GLU A 214 28.14 -10.41 -17.67
C GLU A 214 27.72 -11.77 -18.23
N ASN A 215 26.64 -12.37 -17.70
CA ASN A 215 26.25 -13.72 -18.07
C ASN A 215 25.25 -13.79 -19.23
N TYR A 216 24.45 -12.74 -19.41
CA TYR A 216 23.34 -12.72 -20.38
C TYR A 216 23.47 -11.62 -21.42
N ARG A 217 24.60 -10.88 -21.46
CA ARG A 217 24.88 -9.79 -22.40
C ARG A 217 23.76 -8.74 -22.47
N GLY A 218 23.06 -8.49 -21.34
CA GLY A 218 21.91 -7.59 -21.28
C GLY A 218 20.63 -8.11 -21.93
N GLY A 219 20.59 -9.39 -22.32
CA GLY A 219 19.43 -10.03 -22.93
C GLY A 219 18.36 -10.44 -21.92
N PRO A 220 17.21 -10.93 -22.40
CA PRO A 220 16.15 -11.38 -21.53
C PRO A 220 16.61 -12.60 -20.71
N VAL A 221 16.28 -12.58 -19.41
CA VAL A 221 16.52 -13.68 -18.48
C VAL A 221 15.15 -14.24 -18.14
N GLY A 222 14.94 -15.52 -18.43
CA GLY A 222 13.71 -16.26 -18.12
C GLY A 222 13.87 -17.17 -16.89
#